data_60e1e050373612adb8bbeb16076425de
#
_entry.id   60e1e050373612adb8bbeb16076425de
#
_cell.length_a   1.000
_cell.length_b   1.000
_cell.length_c   1.000
_cell.angle_alpha   90.00
_cell.angle_beta   90.00
_cell.angle_gamma   90.00
#
_symmetry.space_group_name_H-M   'P 1'
#
loop_
_entity.id
_entity.type
_entity.pdbx_description
1 polymer ?
#
loop_
_entity_poly.entity_id
_entity_poly.type
_entity_poly.pdbx_seq_one_letter_code
_entity_poly.pdbx_strand_id
1 'polypeptide(L)'
;TDVLPSSILALTFTDAAATNMRIRLLGLIGETAYSVRISTFHSFCSDIIKDNADIFHVPEHHDSLTELTKYKLIEDLLLSTRAHKLRPLNAPALYVPSIISSISDLKREGVMPSDFISLLEQEEIYLKENEGVLKKIESKTREGNLAKNKELATIYVEYQNYLTSHNTYDFEDMINLVNQQFEADPDFLASYQEVYHYFLIDEYQDTNTAQNQVVQNLASHWGETANVFVVGDSNQSIMRFQG
;
A
#
# COMPACT_ATOMS: atom_id res chain seq x y z
N THR A 1 26.52 -18.56 -16.72
CA THR A 1 25.58 -17.45 -17.00
C THR A 1 26.02 -16.27 -16.17
N ASP A 2 26.53 -15.23 -16.86
CA ASP A 2 27.02 -14.03 -16.19
C ASP A 2 25.81 -13.12 -15.86
N VAL A 3 25.15 -13.40 -14.73
CA VAL A 3 24.11 -12.52 -14.18
C VAL A 3 24.81 -11.32 -13.57
N LEU A 4 24.45 -10.12 -14.01
CA LEU A 4 24.95 -8.89 -13.40
C LEU A 4 24.31 -8.72 -12.01
N PRO A 5 25.09 -8.56 -10.92
CA PRO A 5 24.53 -8.38 -9.57
C PRO A 5 23.61 -7.17 -9.46
N SER A 6 23.84 -6.12 -10.27
CA SER A 6 22.99 -4.93 -10.34
C SER A 6 21.60 -5.20 -10.96
N SER A 7 21.42 -6.30 -11.67
CA SER A 7 20.12 -6.71 -12.22
C SER A 7 19.26 -7.51 -11.23
N ILE A 8 19.71 -7.66 -10.00
CA ILE A 8 18.99 -8.41 -8.94
C ILE A 8 18.36 -7.42 -7.97
N LEU A 9 17.05 -7.52 -7.80
CA LEU A 9 16.26 -6.83 -6.79
C LEU A 9 15.80 -7.84 -5.73
N ALA A 10 16.25 -7.67 -4.49
CA ALA A 10 15.80 -8.47 -3.36
C ALA A 10 14.99 -7.60 -2.41
N LEU A 11 13.73 -7.97 -2.20
CA LEU A 11 12.78 -7.26 -1.36
C LEU A 11 12.43 -8.10 -0.13
N THR A 12 12.35 -7.45 1.02
CA THR A 12 11.99 -8.06 2.30
C THR A 12 11.06 -7.13 3.09
N PHE A 13 10.54 -7.63 4.20
CA PHE A 13 9.57 -6.89 5.00
C PHE A 13 10.20 -5.85 5.95
N THR A 14 11.40 -6.12 6.50
CA THR A 14 12.05 -5.24 7.49
C THR A 14 13.46 -4.82 7.10
N ASP A 15 13.87 -3.63 7.55
CA ASP A 15 15.24 -3.13 7.32
C ASP A 15 16.29 -4.01 8.02
N ALA A 16 15.94 -4.61 9.15
CA ALA A 16 16.79 -5.59 9.83
C ALA A 16 17.03 -6.84 8.96
N ALA A 17 15.99 -7.35 8.29
CA ALA A 17 16.11 -8.48 7.37
C ALA A 17 16.95 -8.09 6.14
N ALA A 18 16.74 -6.91 5.56
CA ALA A 18 17.54 -6.40 4.45
C ALA A 18 19.03 -6.30 4.82
N THR A 19 19.32 -5.77 6.02
CA THR A 19 20.69 -5.67 6.55
C THR A 19 21.32 -7.05 6.74
N ASN A 20 20.60 -7.99 7.35
CA ASN A 20 21.09 -9.37 7.57
C ASN A 20 21.35 -10.10 6.24
N MET A 21 20.45 -9.93 5.27
CA MET A 21 20.60 -10.50 3.93
C MET A 21 21.87 -9.97 3.27
N ARG A 22 22.13 -8.67 3.34
CA ARG A 22 23.33 -8.04 2.81
C ARG A 22 24.61 -8.57 3.50
N ILE A 23 24.62 -8.68 4.83
CA ILE A 23 25.78 -9.23 5.59
C ILE A 23 26.09 -10.67 5.15
N ARG A 24 25.05 -11.51 5.01
CA ARG A 24 25.23 -12.89 4.55
C ARG A 24 25.75 -12.95 3.13
N LEU A 25 25.21 -12.11 2.25
CA LEU A 25 25.65 -12.06 0.85
C LEU A 25 27.10 -11.59 0.72
N LEU A 26 27.51 -10.58 1.53
CA LEU A 26 28.91 -10.14 1.61
C LEU A 26 29.86 -11.28 2.01
N GLY A 27 29.43 -12.15 2.93
CA GLY A 27 30.22 -13.34 3.32
C GLY A 27 30.37 -14.38 2.20
N LEU A 28 29.45 -14.40 1.23
CA LEU A 28 29.45 -15.37 0.13
C LEU A 28 30.18 -14.87 -1.12
N ILE A 29 29.94 -13.62 -1.54
CA ILE A 29 30.43 -13.06 -2.81
C ILE A 29 31.30 -11.80 -2.65
N GLY A 30 31.63 -11.41 -1.41
CA GLY A 30 32.45 -10.24 -1.14
C GLY A 30 31.80 -8.93 -1.56
N GLU A 31 32.61 -7.94 -1.92
CA GLU A 31 32.15 -6.58 -2.26
C GLU A 31 31.13 -6.50 -3.41
N THR A 32 31.09 -7.52 -4.27
CA THR A 32 30.09 -7.64 -5.34
C THR A 32 28.63 -7.60 -4.78
N ALA A 33 28.44 -8.00 -3.52
CA ALA A 33 27.16 -7.92 -2.83
C ALA A 33 26.58 -6.49 -2.76
N TYR A 34 27.41 -5.47 -2.79
CA TYR A 34 26.94 -4.07 -2.78
C TYR A 34 26.22 -3.66 -4.07
N SER A 35 26.49 -4.36 -5.16
CA SER A 35 25.83 -4.11 -6.45
C SER A 35 24.41 -4.72 -6.50
N VAL A 36 24.08 -5.67 -5.61
CA VAL A 36 22.72 -6.21 -5.50
C VAL A 36 21.82 -5.22 -4.76
N ARG A 37 20.68 -4.87 -5.34
CA ARG A 37 19.69 -4.05 -4.64
C ARG A 37 18.93 -4.90 -3.62
N ILE A 38 19.20 -4.63 -2.33
CA ILE A 38 18.49 -5.29 -1.21
C ILE A 38 17.85 -4.19 -0.36
N SER A 39 16.52 -4.20 -0.23
CA SER A 39 15.76 -3.18 0.52
C SER A 39 14.40 -3.71 0.97
N THR A 40 13.69 -2.94 1.79
CA THR A 40 12.26 -3.15 2.00
C THR A 40 11.47 -2.60 0.81
N PHE A 41 10.19 -3.02 0.67
CA PHE A 41 9.28 -2.45 -0.34
C PHE A 41 9.15 -0.93 -0.20
N HIS A 42 8.96 -0.44 1.02
CA HIS A 42 8.82 1.00 1.28
C HIS A 42 10.11 1.77 0.96
N SER A 43 11.28 1.25 1.35
CA SER A 43 12.55 1.90 1.03
C SER A 43 12.79 1.93 -0.48
N PHE A 44 12.45 0.87 -1.19
CA PHE A 44 12.55 0.82 -2.66
C PHE A 44 11.65 1.86 -3.32
N CYS A 45 10.37 1.91 -2.93
CA CYS A 45 9.43 2.90 -3.48
C CYS A 45 9.80 4.34 -3.07
N SER A 46 10.26 4.55 -1.82
CA SER A 46 10.73 5.86 -1.37
C SER A 46 11.90 6.37 -2.22
N ASP A 47 12.84 5.50 -2.56
CA ASP A 47 13.97 5.88 -3.43
C ASP A 47 13.49 6.21 -4.84
N ILE A 48 12.56 5.42 -5.41
CA ILE A 48 11.93 5.74 -6.72
C ILE A 48 11.30 7.13 -6.70
N ILE A 49 10.53 7.47 -5.66
CA ILE A 49 9.87 8.77 -5.53
C ILE A 49 10.91 9.88 -5.40
N LYS A 50 11.93 9.70 -4.58
CA LYS A 50 12.99 10.72 -4.36
C LYS A 50 13.84 10.96 -5.60
N ASP A 51 14.20 9.89 -6.31
CA ASP A 51 15.01 9.98 -7.52
C ASP A 51 14.23 10.60 -8.69
N ASN A 52 12.89 10.66 -8.60
CA ASN A 52 12.00 11.18 -9.64
C ASN A 52 10.98 12.20 -9.07
N ALA A 53 11.41 13.05 -8.14
CA ALA A 53 10.55 13.98 -7.41
C ALA A 53 9.66 14.85 -8.32
N ASP A 54 10.16 15.25 -9.48
CA ASP A 54 9.41 16.03 -10.48
C ASP A 54 8.22 15.25 -11.05
N ILE A 55 8.39 13.93 -11.30
CA ILE A 55 7.33 13.05 -11.81
C ILE A 55 6.22 12.88 -10.77
N PHE A 56 6.61 12.68 -9.51
CA PHE A 56 5.68 12.50 -8.41
C PHE A 56 5.13 13.79 -7.83
N HIS A 57 5.56 14.96 -8.34
CA HIS A 57 5.16 16.29 -7.85
C HIS A 57 5.33 16.48 -6.35
N VAL A 58 6.35 15.86 -5.77
CA VAL A 58 6.70 16.00 -4.35
C VAL A 58 7.97 16.84 -4.20
N PRO A 59 8.10 17.63 -3.12
CA PRO A 59 9.34 18.37 -2.86
C PRO A 59 10.52 17.41 -2.64
N GLU A 60 11.72 17.75 -3.17
CA GLU A 60 12.93 16.91 -3.11
C GLU A 60 13.32 16.44 -1.69
N HIS A 61 12.92 17.18 -0.66
CA HIS A 61 13.24 16.87 0.74
C HIS A 61 11.97 16.63 1.58
N HIS A 62 10.92 16.09 0.96
CA HIS A 62 9.67 15.86 1.67
C HIS A 62 9.66 14.48 2.32
N ASP A 63 9.50 14.48 3.65
CA ASP A 63 9.21 13.26 4.38
C ASP A 63 7.71 12.96 4.34
N SER A 64 7.36 11.68 4.38
CA SER A 64 5.96 11.27 4.49
C SER A 64 5.28 11.88 5.72
N LEU A 65 3.96 12.03 5.66
CA LEU A 65 3.17 12.57 6.76
C LEU A 65 3.42 11.77 8.05
N THR A 66 3.73 12.47 9.16
CA THR A 66 3.96 11.78 10.44
C THR A 66 2.64 11.25 11.02
N GLU A 67 2.70 10.20 11.83
CA GLU A 67 1.52 9.63 12.49
C GLU A 67 0.74 10.65 13.33
N LEU A 68 1.45 11.57 14.01
CA LEU A 68 0.79 12.62 14.77
C LEU A 68 0.02 13.61 13.88
N THR A 69 0.60 13.98 12.74
CA THR A 69 -0.05 14.87 11.77
C THR A 69 -1.23 14.18 11.11
N LYS A 70 -1.08 12.89 10.76
CA LYS A 70 -2.15 12.03 10.24
C LYS A 70 -3.32 11.96 11.22
N TYR A 71 -3.04 11.73 12.51
CA TYR A 71 -4.08 11.68 13.55
C TYR A 71 -4.87 12.99 13.62
N LYS A 72 -4.18 14.13 13.72
CA LYS A 72 -4.82 15.44 13.78
C LYS A 72 -5.66 15.75 12.55
N LEU A 73 -5.13 15.46 11.38
CA LEU A 73 -5.84 15.67 10.12
C LEU A 73 -7.13 14.84 10.07
N ILE A 74 -7.07 13.55 10.41
CA ILE A 74 -8.27 12.69 10.43
C ILE A 74 -9.27 13.16 11.49
N GLU A 75 -8.81 13.62 12.66
CA GLU A 75 -9.67 14.19 13.69
C GLU A 75 -10.39 15.44 13.17
N ASP A 76 -9.68 16.37 12.54
CA ASP A 76 -10.26 17.60 11.97
C ASP A 76 -11.27 17.28 10.85
N LEU A 77 -10.93 16.34 9.96
CA LEU A 77 -11.83 15.87 8.92
C LEU A 77 -13.11 15.22 9.49
N LEU A 78 -12.97 14.38 10.51
CA LEU A 78 -14.11 13.75 11.17
C LEU A 78 -15.01 14.79 11.84
N LEU A 79 -14.43 15.83 12.45
CA LEU A 79 -15.18 16.90 13.11
C LEU A 79 -15.88 17.84 12.12
N SER A 80 -15.31 18.07 10.94
CA SER A 80 -15.87 18.93 9.89
C SER A 80 -16.91 18.22 9.02
N THR A 81 -16.83 16.89 8.90
CA THR A 81 -17.71 16.08 8.06
C THR A 81 -19.04 15.79 8.78
N ARG A 82 -20.12 15.56 8.00
CA ARG A 82 -21.41 15.12 8.53
C ARG A 82 -21.43 13.61 8.84
N ALA A 83 -20.44 13.16 9.61
CA ALA A 83 -20.30 11.75 10.01
C ALA A 83 -21.07 11.52 11.32
N HIS A 84 -22.25 10.89 11.26
CA HIS A 84 -23.07 10.62 12.45
C HIS A 84 -22.75 9.28 13.09
N LYS A 85 -22.36 8.28 12.30
CA LYS A 85 -22.05 6.91 12.76
C LYS A 85 -20.64 6.81 13.32
N LEU A 86 -19.68 7.54 12.72
CA LEU A 86 -18.28 7.56 13.14
C LEU A 86 -17.96 8.67 14.15
N ARG A 87 -18.95 9.52 14.49
CA ARG A 87 -18.78 10.62 15.45
C ARG A 87 -19.85 10.58 16.55
N PRO A 88 -19.66 9.74 17.61
CA PRO A 88 -20.56 9.70 18.75
C PRO A 88 -20.58 11.05 19.50
N LEU A 89 -21.75 11.51 19.94
CA LEU A 89 -21.93 12.80 20.62
C LEU A 89 -21.08 12.95 21.88
N ASN A 90 -20.91 11.86 22.65
CA ASN A 90 -20.19 11.89 23.93
C ASN A 90 -18.67 11.65 23.79
N ALA A 91 -18.18 11.25 22.62
CA ALA A 91 -16.77 10.97 22.35
C ALA A 91 -16.48 11.16 20.85
N PRO A 92 -16.42 12.41 20.34
CA PRO A 92 -16.33 12.68 18.90
C PRO A 92 -15.12 12.08 18.21
N ALA A 93 -13.99 11.95 18.90
CA ALA A 93 -12.74 11.41 18.37
C ALA A 93 -12.56 9.89 18.60
N LEU A 94 -13.56 9.19 19.17
CA LEU A 94 -13.45 7.77 19.56
C LEU A 94 -12.99 6.88 18.40
N TYR A 95 -13.46 7.14 17.19
CA TYR A 95 -13.17 6.30 16.02
C TYR A 95 -11.97 6.75 15.20
N VAL A 96 -11.26 7.84 15.58
CA VAL A 96 -10.09 8.32 14.82
C VAL A 96 -9.02 7.23 14.62
N PRO A 97 -8.59 6.48 15.65
CA PRO A 97 -7.63 5.38 15.44
C PRO A 97 -8.15 4.29 14.50
N SER A 98 -9.43 3.94 14.60
CA SER A 98 -10.04 2.93 13.72
C SER A 98 -10.18 3.42 12.28
N ILE A 99 -10.46 4.71 12.05
CA ILE A 99 -10.50 5.32 10.73
C ILE A 99 -9.11 5.29 10.10
N ILE A 100 -8.08 5.66 10.85
CA ILE A 100 -6.68 5.60 10.40
C ILE A 100 -6.31 4.17 10.00
N SER A 101 -6.58 3.19 10.86
CA SER A 101 -6.31 1.77 10.56
C SER A 101 -7.05 1.33 9.30
N SER A 102 -8.35 1.62 9.19
CA SER A 102 -9.14 1.22 8.02
C SER A 102 -8.64 1.85 6.71
N ILE A 103 -8.22 3.12 6.73
CA ILE A 103 -7.63 3.78 5.55
C ILE A 103 -6.29 3.14 5.21
N SER A 104 -5.44 2.86 6.20
CA SER A 104 -4.17 2.16 5.99
C SER A 104 -4.38 0.76 5.40
N ASP A 105 -5.36 0.01 5.91
CA ASP A 105 -5.69 -1.33 5.40
C ASP A 105 -6.19 -1.28 3.95
N LEU A 106 -7.07 -0.31 3.61
CA LEU A 106 -7.51 -0.10 2.23
C LEU A 106 -6.33 0.21 1.29
N LYS A 107 -5.42 1.09 1.72
CA LYS A 107 -4.22 1.43 0.94
C LYS A 107 -3.28 0.25 0.74
N ARG A 108 -3.10 -0.59 1.76
CA ARG A 108 -2.29 -1.83 1.68
C ARG A 108 -2.86 -2.83 0.69
N GLU A 109 -4.19 -2.88 0.58
CA GLU A 109 -4.89 -3.69 -0.43
C GLU A 109 -4.98 -3.00 -1.80
N GLY A 110 -4.35 -1.84 -1.98
CA GLY A 110 -4.37 -1.08 -3.23
C GLY A 110 -5.72 -0.45 -3.55
N VAL A 111 -6.63 -0.37 -2.56
CA VAL A 111 -7.99 0.15 -2.74
C VAL A 111 -7.98 1.66 -2.57
N MET A 112 -8.07 2.38 -3.68
CA MET A 112 -8.17 3.84 -3.69
C MET A 112 -9.59 4.31 -3.32
N PRO A 113 -9.79 5.62 -2.97
CA PRO A 113 -11.13 6.13 -2.61
C PRO A 113 -12.22 5.82 -3.64
N SER A 114 -11.93 5.91 -4.94
CA SER A 114 -12.86 5.60 -6.04
C SER A 114 -13.28 4.12 -6.04
N ASP A 115 -12.31 3.23 -5.81
CA ASP A 115 -12.55 1.78 -5.80
C ASP A 115 -13.40 1.41 -4.59
N PHE A 116 -13.09 2.01 -3.42
CA PHE A 116 -13.86 1.79 -2.21
C PHE A 116 -15.31 2.25 -2.37
N ILE A 117 -15.55 3.42 -2.98
CA ILE A 117 -16.91 3.89 -3.30
C ILE A 117 -17.63 2.88 -4.20
N SER A 118 -16.97 2.40 -5.26
CA SER A 118 -17.56 1.42 -6.20
C SER A 118 -17.92 0.11 -5.50
N LEU A 119 -17.09 -0.37 -4.57
CA LEU A 119 -17.39 -1.55 -3.74
C LEU A 119 -18.62 -1.32 -2.84
N LEU A 120 -18.78 -0.13 -2.26
CA LEU A 120 -19.92 0.21 -1.43
C LEU A 120 -21.22 0.32 -2.25
N GLU A 121 -21.15 0.80 -3.48
CA GLU A 121 -22.29 0.82 -4.40
C GLU A 121 -22.73 -0.60 -4.79
N GLN A 122 -21.78 -1.49 -5.03
CA GLN A 122 -22.06 -2.92 -5.29
C GLN A 122 -22.74 -3.58 -4.08
N GLU A 123 -22.24 -3.32 -2.87
CA GLU A 123 -22.86 -3.85 -1.64
C GLU A 123 -24.28 -3.31 -1.45
N GLU A 124 -24.53 -2.03 -1.77
CA GLU A 124 -25.87 -1.45 -1.70
C GLU A 124 -26.84 -2.09 -2.69
N ILE A 125 -26.39 -2.35 -3.92
CA ILE A 125 -27.17 -3.07 -4.94
C ILE A 125 -27.49 -4.49 -4.45
N TYR A 126 -26.46 -5.20 -3.96
CA TYR A 126 -26.63 -6.55 -3.42
C TYR A 126 -27.66 -6.62 -2.30
N LEU A 127 -27.66 -5.67 -1.37
CA LEU A 127 -28.62 -5.60 -0.28
C LEU A 127 -30.04 -5.36 -0.78
N LYS A 128 -30.22 -4.51 -1.79
CA LYS A 128 -31.54 -4.24 -2.41
C LYS A 128 -32.07 -5.48 -3.15
N GLU A 129 -31.24 -6.16 -3.92
CA GLU A 129 -31.64 -7.35 -4.69
C GLU A 129 -31.97 -8.55 -3.80
N ASN A 130 -31.38 -8.63 -2.62
CA ASN A 130 -31.59 -9.70 -1.65
C ASN A 130 -32.51 -9.30 -0.48
N GLU A 131 -33.26 -8.21 -0.63
CA GLU A 131 -34.24 -7.79 0.36
C GLU A 131 -35.29 -8.90 0.57
N GLY A 132 -35.45 -9.35 1.83
CA GLY A 132 -36.32 -10.45 2.20
C GLY A 132 -35.75 -11.87 2.04
N VAL A 133 -34.59 -12.04 1.42
CA VAL A 133 -33.85 -13.32 1.31
C VAL A 133 -32.85 -13.47 2.44
N LEU A 134 -32.14 -12.39 2.78
CA LEU A 134 -31.20 -12.36 3.89
C LEU A 134 -31.92 -12.48 5.23
N LYS A 135 -31.29 -13.17 6.19
CA LYS A 135 -31.77 -13.18 7.57
C LYS A 135 -31.80 -11.75 8.10
N LYS A 136 -32.90 -11.38 8.81
CA LYS A 136 -33.14 -10.03 9.33
C LYS A 136 -31.96 -9.45 10.13
N ILE A 137 -31.25 -10.28 10.91
CA ILE A 137 -30.09 -9.87 11.69
C ILE A 137 -28.90 -9.55 10.77
N GLU A 138 -28.68 -10.38 9.76
CA GLU A 138 -27.61 -10.21 8.77
C GLU A 138 -27.82 -8.94 7.93
N SER A 139 -29.02 -8.73 7.39
CA SER A 139 -29.39 -7.52 6.64
C SER A 139 -29.13 -6.26 7.48
N LYS A 140 -29.64 -6.21 8.71
CA LYS A 140 -29.46 -5.05 9.60
C LYS A 140 -27.99 -4.79 9.95
N THR A 141 -27.17 -5.83 10.10
CA THR A 141 -25.73 -5.69 10.37
C THR A 141 -25.00 -5.14 9.14
N ARG A 142 -25.27 -5.68 7.95
CA ARG A 142 -24.68 -5.21 6.68
C ARG A 142 -25.08 -3.76 6.37
N GLU A 143 -26.35 -3.40 6.53
CA GLU A 143 -26.84 -2.01 6.38
C GLU A 143 -26.12 -1.05 7.33
N GLY A 144 -25.93 -1.47 8.60
CA GLY A 144 -25.20 -0.70 9.60
C GLY A 144 -23.73 -0.50 9.24
N ASN A 145 -23.08 -1.52 8.72
CA ASN A 145 -21.69 -1.46 8.25
C ASN A 145 -21.58 -0.61 6.98
N LEU A 146 -22.50 -0.79 6.02
CA LEU A 146 -22.55 0.03 4.81
C LEU A 146 -22.66 1.52 5.13
N ALA A 147 -23.53 1.89 6.09
CA ALA A 147 -23.69 3.28 6.50
C ALA A 147 -22.40 3.86 7.13
N LYS A 148 -21.68 3.08 7.96
CA LYS A 148 -20.38 3.50 8.51
C LYS A 148 -19.31 3.62 7.43
N ASN A 149 -19.25 2.66 6.52
CA ASN A 149 -18.25 2.62 5.45
C ASN A 149 -18.49 3.76 4.43
N LYS A 150 -19.73 4.20 4.19
CA LYS A 150 -20.01 5.40 3.38
C LYS A 150 -19.46 6.68 4.04
N GLU A 151 -19.57 6.80 5.37
CA GLU A 151 -18.95 7.91 6.10
C GLU A 151 -17.41 7.81 6.06
N LEU A 152 -16.84 6.60 6.21
CA LEU A 152 -15.41 6.35 6.06
C LEU A 152 -14.91 6.72 4.67
N ALA A 153 -15.64 6.34 3.61
CA ALA A 153 -15.29 6.69 2.24
C ALA A 153 -15.22 8.20 2.02
N THR A 154 -16.18 8.95 2.61
CA THR A 154 -16.14 10.42 2.55
C THR A 154 -14.88 10.99 3.21
N ILE A 155 -14.52 10.49 4.39
CA ILE A 155 -13.31 10.92 5.11
C ILE A 155 -12.06 10.53 4.32
N TYR A 156 -12.03 9.35 3.70
CA TYR A 156 -10.89 8.87 2.90
C TYR A 156 -10.69 9.75 1.65
N VAL A 157 -11.77 10.14 0.95
CA VAL A 157 -11.70 11.10 -0.17
C VAL A 157 -11.10 12.42 0.28
N GLU A 158 -11.62 13.01 1.36
CA GLU A 158 -11.13 14.30 1.87
C GLU A 158 -9.67 14.21 2.35
N TYR A 159 -9.31 13.09 2.98
CA TYR A 159 -7.94 12.81 3.39
C TYR A 159 -6.98 12.77 2.17
N GLN A 160 -7.34 12.05 1.13
CA GLN A 160 -6.51 11.94 -0.07
C GLN A 160 -6.43 13.27 -0.84
N ASN A 161 -7.53 14.02 -0.91
CA ASN A 161 -7.57 15.37 -1.47
C ASN A 161 -6.63 16.32 -0.72
N TYR A 162 -6.59 16.24 0.61
CA TYR A 162 -5.67 17.03 1.43
C TYR A 162 -4.22 16.69 1.07
N LEU A 163 -3.86 15.40 1.03
CA LEU A 163 -2.50 14.97 0.70
C LEU A 163 -2.07 15.48 -0.67
N THR A 164 -2.91 15.31 -1.67
CA THR A 164 -2.65 15.76 -3.05
C THR A 164 -2.49 17.28 -3.12
N SER A 165 -3.40 18.06 -2.49
CA SER A 165 -3.37 19.51 -2.54
C SER A 165 -2.18 20.14 -1.82
N HIS A 166 -1.56 19.41 -0.88
CA HIS A 166 -0.37 19.84 -0.15
C HIS A 166 0.92 19.20 -0.68
N ASN A 167 0.86 18.49 -1.81
CA ASN A 167 1.98 17.76 -2.41
C ASN A 167 2.69 16.88 -1.38
N THR A 168 1.91 16.14 -0.58
CA THR A 168 2.41 15.24 0.45
C THR A 168 1.76 13.86 0.33
N TYR A 169 2.32 12.88 1.01
CA TYR A 169 1.85 11.49 1.03
C TYR A 169 2.06 10.87 2.42
N ASP A 170 1.31 9.85 2.75
CA ASP A 170 1.58 9.04 3.94
C ASP A 170 2.44 7.80 3.61
N PHE A 171 2.77 7.02 4.63
CA PHE A 171 3.65 5.86 4.49
C PHE A 171 3.10 4.82 3.52
N GLU A 172 1.80 4.53 3.58
CA GLU A 172 1.15 3.56 2.70
C GLU A 172 1.01 4.07 1.25
N ASP A 173 0.97 5.39 1.05
CA ASP A 173 0.90 5.97 -0.30
C ASP A 173 2.15 5.73 -1.13
N MET A 174 3.34 5.57 -0.51
CA MET A 174 4.58 5.39 -1.26
C MET A 174 4.50 4.26 -2.28
N ILE A 175 3.93 3.12 -1.86
CA ILE A 175 3.80 1.94 -2.73
C ILE A 175 2.73 2.18 -3.80
N ASN A 176 1.59 2.77 -3.42
CA ASN A 176 0.50 3.04 -4.33
C ASN A 176 0.86 4.09 -5.38
N LEU A 177 1.59 5.14 -5.03
CA LEU A 177 2.08 6.15 -5.97
C LEU A 177 2.99 5.54 -7.02
N VAL A 178 3.91 4.65 -6.62
CA VAL A 178 4.80 3.96 -7.57
C VAL A 178 4.00 3.03 -8.48
N ASN A 179 3.04 2.27 -7.96
CA ASN A 179 2.17 1.43 -8.77
C ASN A 179 1.37 2.25 -9.79
N GLN A 180 0.75 3.35 -9.35
CA GLN A 180 0.00 4.24 -10.23
C GLN A 180 0.88 4.84 -11.34
N GLN A 181 2.11 5.24 -11.01
CA GLN A 181 3.02 5.78 -12.00
C GLN A 181 3.48 4.71 -13.00
N PHE A 182 3.75 3.49 -12.54
CA PHE A 182 4.06 2.36 -13.43
C PHE A 182 2.92 2.01 -14.39
N GLU A 183 1.68 2.13 -13.94
CA GLU A 183 0.50 1.89 -14.77
C GLU A 183 0.20 3.05 -15.73
N ALA A 184 0.47 4.28 -15.31
CA ALA A 184 0.20 5.48 -16.10
C ALA A 184 1.27 5.75 -17.17
N ASP A 185 2.53 5.36 -16.92
CA ASP A 185 3.67 5.63 -17.78
C ASP A 185 4.48 4.35 -18.06
N PRO A 186 4.18 3.65 -19.19
CA PRO A 186 4.91 2.45 -19.58
C PRO A 186 6.40 2.66 -19.82
N ASP A 187 6.84 3.84 -20.27
CA ASP A 187 8.25 4.14 -20.51
C ASP A 187 8.99 4.28 -19.16
N PHE A 188 8.34 4.89 -18.17
CA PHE A 188 8.85 4.94 -16.80
C PHE A 188 9.01 3.54 -16.22
N LEU A 189 8.00 2.68 -16.34
CA LEU A 189 8.09 1.27 -15.92
C LEU A 189 9.21 0.54 -16.66
N ALA A 190 9.32 0.69 -17.98
CA ALA A 190 10.34 0.04 -18.79
C ALA A 190 11.76 0.38 -18.32
N SER A 191 12.01 1.62 -17.87
CA SER A 191 13.32 2.03 -17.35
C SER A 191 13.79 1.19 -16.15
N TYR A 192 12.87 0.75 -15.29
CA TYR A 192 13.14 -0.14 -14.15
C TYR A 192 13.20 -1.62 -14.58
N GLN A 193 12.42 -2.01 -15.57
CA GLN A 193 12.44 -3.37 -16.13
C GLN A 193 13.77 -3.64 -16.87
N GLU A 194 14.36 -2.64 -17.51
CA GLU A 194 15.69 -2.75 -18.13
C GLU A 194 16.81 -2.94 -17.10
N VAL A 195 16.62 -2.45 -15.87
CA VAL A 195 17.60 -2.59 -14.79
C VAL A 195 17.44 -3.92 -14.06
N TYR A 196 16.22 -4.27 -13.64
CA TYR A 196 15.97 -5.42 -12.77
C TYR A 196 15.38 -6.61 -13.54
N HIS A 197 16.15 -7.69 -13.62
CA HIS A 197 15.78 -8.92 -14.33
C HIS A 197 15.46 -10.11 -13.40
N TYR A 198 15.88 -10.02 -12.13
CA TYR A 198 15.74 -11.08 -11.13
C TYR A 198 15.12 -10.49 -9.88
N PHE A 199 14.01 -11.06 -9.44
CA PHE A 199 13.25 -10.61 -8.28
C PHE A 199 13.26 -11.68 -7.21
N LEU A 200 13.77 -11.35 -6.02
CA LEU A 200 13.77 -12.21 -4.86
C LEU A 200 12.92 -11.56 -3.78
N ILE A 201 11.88 -12.25 -3.32
CA ILE A 201 10.97 -11.76 -2.29
C ILE A 201 11.06 -12.68 -1.09
N ASP A 202 11.49 -12.13 0.04
CA ASP A 202 11.56 -12.83 1.32
C ASP A 202 10.33 -12.51 2.17
N GLU A 203 9.95 -13.43 3.07
CA GLU A 203 8.77 -13.32 3.93
C GLU A 203 7.48 -13.04 3.13
N TYR A 204 7.32 -13.73 1.99
CA TYR A 204 6.22 -13.48 1.05
C TYR A 204 4.83 -13.60 1.70
N GLN A 205 4.68 -14.42 2.76
CA GLN A 205 3.42 -14.58 3.49
C GLN A 205 2.94 -13.28 4.19
N ASP A 206 3.86 -12.31 4.41
CA ASP A 206 3.55 -11.04 5.06
C ASP A 206 3.35 -9.89 4.05
N THR A 207 3.48 -10.18 2.74
CA THR A 207 3.26 -9.17 1.69
C THR A 207 1.76 -8.90 1.49
N ASN A 208 1.43 -7.64 1.21
CA ASN A 208 0.09 -7.19 0.88
C ASN A 208 -0.12 -7.02 -0.64
N THR A 209 -1.35 -6.71 -1.04
CA THR A 209 -1.73 -6.59 -2.45
C THR A 209 -0.95 -5.47 -3.16
N ALA A 210 -0.78 -4.30 -2.54
CA ALA A 210 -0.04 -3.18 -3.14
C ALA A 210 1.44 -3.53 -3.35
N GLN A 211 2.08 -4.23 -2.41
CA GLN A 211 3.46 -4.71 -2.54
C GLN A 211 3.60 -5.75 -3.66
N ASN A 212 2.66 -6.69 -3.75
CA ASN A 212 2.64 -7.68 -4.81
C ASN A 212 2.46 -7.03 -6.19
N GLN A 213 1.68 -5.94 -6.28
CA GLN A 213 1.50 -5.21 -7.53
C GLN A 213 2.81 -4.58 -8.02
N VAL A 214 3.68 -4.08 -7.14
CA VAL A 214 5.01 -3.58 -7.53
C VAL A 214 5.82 -4.68 -8.22
N VAL A 215 5.84 -5.88 -7.64
CA VAL A 215 6.57 -7.02 -8.23
C VAL A 215 5.95 -7.43 -9.57
N GLN A 216 4.62 -7.49 -9.65
CA GLN A 216 3.90 -7.82 -10.89
C GLN A 216 4.20 -6.81 -11.99
N ASN A 217 4.15 -5.50 -11.70
CA ASN A 217 4.48 -4.45 -12.66
C ASN A 217 5.90 -4.63 -13.18
N LEU A 218 6.89 -4.77 -12.29
CA LEU A 218 8.29 -4.96 -12.67
C LEU A 218 8.53 -6.25 -13.45
N ALA A 219 7.88 -7.35 -13.08
CA ALA A 219 8.04 -8.65 -13.74
C ALA A 219 7.23 -8.79 -15.05
N SER A 220 6.26 -7.89 -15.31
CA SER A 220 5.29 -8.01 -16.42
C SER A 220 5.94 -8.10 -17.80
N HIS A 221 7.11 -7.46 -18.00
CA HIS A 221 7.85 -7.50 -19.26
C HIS A 221 8.18 -8.94 -19.73
N TRP A 222 8.49 -9.82 -18.79
CA TRP A 222 8.91 -11.20 -19.11
C TRP A 222 7.75 -12.21 -19.10
N GLY A 223 6.57 -11.82 -18.65
CA GLY A 223 5.40 -12.72 -18.57
C GLY A 223 5.73 -14.03 -17.82
N GLU A 224 5.44 -15.16 -18.44
CA GLU A 224 5.68 -16.50 -17.86
C GLU A 224 7.17 -16.85 -17.70
N THR A 225 8.09 -16.11 -18.34
CA THR A 225 9.54 -16.32 -18.24
C THR A 225 10.21 -15.43 -17.19
N ALA A 226 9.44 -14.70 -16.40
CA ALA A 226 9.95 -13.83 -15.36
C ALA A 226 10.75 -14.61 -14.30
N ASN A 227 11.91 -14.09 -13.93
CA ASN A 227 12.75 -14.68 -12.90
C ASN A 227 12.32 -14.17 -11.52
N VAL A 228 11.23 -14.69 -11.00
CA VAL A 228 10.70 -14.37 -9.68
C VAL A 228 10.90 -15.54 -8.74
N PHE A 229 11.58 -15.32 -7.63
CA PHE A 229 11.83 -16.28 -6.57
C PHE A 229 11.25 -15.76 -5.27
N VAL A 230 10.28 -16.47 -4.71
CA VAL A 230 9.62 -16.11 -3.46
C VAL A 230 9.94 -17.14 -2.36
N VAL A 231 10.21 -16.65 -1.17
CA VAL A 231 10.42 -17.46 0.03
C VAL A 231 9.44 -17.01 1.10
N GLY A 232 8.76 -17.94 1.71
CA GLY A 232 7.80 -17.67 2.77
C GLY A 232 7.28 -18.95 3.40
N ASP A 233 6.77 -18.85 4.61
CA ASP A 233 6.13 -19.94 5.34
C ASP A 233 4.73 -19.52 5.78
N SER A 234 3.70 -20.08 5.17
CA SER A 234 2.29 -19.78 5.48
C SER A 234 1.92 -20.04 6.94
N ASN A 235 2.68 -20.89 7.66
CA ASN A 235 2.45 -21.15 9.09
C ASN A 235 3.05 -20.06 9.99
N GLN A 236 3.91 -19.19 9.45
CA GLN A 236 4.56 -18.09 10.16
C GLN A 236 3.95 -16.72 9.83
N SER A 237 2.82 -16.67 9.14
CA SER A 237 2.09 -15.42 8.83
C SER A 237 1.54 -14.75 10.09
N ILE A 238 2.45 -14.26 10.95
CA ILE A 238 2.14 -13.59 12.21
C ILE A 238 1.85 -12.11 11.98
N MET A 239 2.44 -11.53 10.92
CA MET A 239 2.36 -10.11 10.59
C MET A 239 1.24 -9.79 9.59
N ARG A 240 0.46 -10.77 9.15
CA ARG A 240 -0.64 -10.59 8.19
C ARG A 240 -1.71 -9.59 8.65
N PHE A 241 -1.78 -9.30 9.95
CA PHE A 241 -2.64 -8.24 10.51
C PHE A 241 -2.09 -6.82 10.24
N GLN A 242 -0.88 -6.69 9.69
CA GLN A 242 -0.28 -5.42 9.26
C GLN A 242 -0.37 -5.22 7.74
N GLY A 243 -0.94 -6.18 6.99
CA GLY A 243 -1.15 -6.12 5.55
C GLY A 243 -2.04 -7.20 5.03
#